data_5a638b909e39ebdab66f93b1b26427dd
#
_entry.id   5a638b909e39ebdab66f93b1b26427dd
#
_cell.length_a   1.000
_cell.length_b   1.000
_cell.length_c   1.000
_cell.angle_alpha   90.00
_cell.angle_beta   90.00
_cell.angle_gamma   90.00
#
_symmetry.space_group_name_H-M   'P 1'
#
loop_
_entity.id
_entity.type
_entity.pdbx_description
1 polymer ?
#
loop_
_entity_poly.entity_id
_entity_poly.type
_entity_poly.pdbx_seq_one_letter_code
_entity_poly.pdbx_strand_id
1 'polypeptide(L)'
;MIKRLTQYLALVLIFSVPVASAETFLISDIRVEGLQRISAGSVFASLPVGVGDMVDEYAIRASARSLFATGNFDDIRIGRDANVLVVVVAERPSISEINIDGNKAIETEALLDGLKGSGLAVGQVFQRSTLEGMQMELQRQYVQQGRYDASIDTEVLPEPRNRVAINIDVDEGTVAAIKHINVVGNEIFVDEDLDDIFELKTTGWLSFFTNDDKYSKEKLTGDLETLTSYYMDRGYLQFRIDSTQVSVSPNKKEVYITANISEGEKFTISSVDLSGDLVLLVSENYFFEHDGK
;
A
#
# COMPACT_ATOMS: atom_id res chain seq x y z
N MET A 1 -29.53 3.77 84.47
CA MET A 1 -29.62 3.57 83.02
C MET A 1 -28.86 4.70 82.39
N ILE A 2 -27.61 4.45 82.03
CA ILE A 2 -26.69 5.48 81.54
C ILE A 2 -26.47 5.23 80.03
N LYS A 3 -26.94 6.15 79.18
CA LYS A 3 -26.67 6.13 77.69
C LYS A 3 -25.28 6.67 77.44
N ARG A 4 -24.39 5.85 76.97
CA ARG A 4 -23.07 6.27 76.43
C ARG A 4 -23.20 6.84 75.05
N LEU A 5 -22.87 8.11 74.91
CA LEU A 5 -22.74 8.84 73.65
C LEU A 5 -21.31 8.65 73.16
N THR A 6 -21.12 7.87 72.10
CA THR A 6 -19.81 7.68 71.44
C THR A 6 -19.63 8.73 70.36
N GLN A 7 -18.72 9.68 70.56
CA GLN A 7 -18.29 10.66 69.57
C GLN A 7 -17.35 9.99 68.61
N TYR A 8 -17.73 9.93 67.33
CA TYR A 8 -16.84 9.61 66.26
C TYR A 8 -16.08 10.88 65.81
N LEU A 9 -14.79 10.93 66.13
CA LEU A 9 -13.87 11.94 65.70
C LEU A 9 -13.37 11.48 64.29
N ALA A 10 -13.93 12.04 63.21
CA ALA A 10 -13.46 11.81 61.87
C ALA A 10 -12.16 12.60 61.62
N LEU A 11 -11.04 11.87 61.61
CA LEU A 11 -9.74 12.40 61.24
C LEU A 11 -9.67 12.53 59.70
N VAL A 12 -9.89 13.75 59.19
CA VAL A 12 -9.69 14.09 57.76
C VAL A 12 -8.19 14.20 57.52
N LEU A 13 -7.58 13.16 56.97
CA LEU A 13 -6.22 13.19 56.44
C LEU A 13 -6.25 13.94 55.10
N ILE A 14 -5.89 15.22 55.12
CA ILE A 14 -5.65 16.00 53.90
C ILE A 14 -4.33 15.49 53.30
N PHE A 15 -4.43 14.62 52.31
CA PHE A 15 -3.31 14.29 51.42
C PHE A 15 -3.00 15.53 50.60
N SER A 16 -2.04 16.34 50.98
CA SER A 16 -1.41 17.33 50.14
C SER A 16 -0.62 16.60 49.08
N VAL A 17 -1.25 16.40 47.89
CA VAL A 17 -0.54 15.98 46.68
C VAL A 17 0.40 17.16 46.36
N PRO A 18 1.74 16.95 46.31
CA PRO A 18 2.62 17.99 45.84
C PRO A 18 2.25 18.28 44.40
N VAL A 19 1.73 19.49 44.15
CA VAL A 19 1.62 20.02 42.76
C VAL A 19 3.07 20.16 42.29
N ALA A 20 3.50 19.27 41.44
CA ALA A 20 4.76 19.42 40.73
C ALA A 20 4.66 20.72 39.94
N SER A 21 5.23 21.80 40.47
CA SER A 21 5.41 23.04 39.71
C SER A 21 6.26 22.72 38.54
N ALA A 22 5.72 22.85 37.33
CA ALA A 22 6.51 22.79 36.10
C ALA A 22 7.59 23.88 36.20
N GLU A 23 8.85 23.47 36.30
CA GLU A 23 9.98 24.39 36.44
C GLU A 23 10.14 25.16 35.14
N THR A 24 9.74 26.43 35.15
CA THR A 24 9.91 27.32 33.98
C THR A 24 11.27 28.02 34.06
N PHE A 25 11.90 28.27 32.92
CA PHE A 25 13.11 29.06 32.83
C PHE A 25 13.10 30.00 31.62
N LEU A 26 13.83 31.12 31.74
CA LEU A 26 14.03 32.07 30.64
C LEU A 26 15.19 31.61 29.76
N ILE A 27 14.95 31.46 28.47
CA ILE A 27 16.01 31.12 27.51
C ILE A 27 16.92 32.33 27.30
N SER A 28 18.18 32.23 27.73
CA SER A 28 19.20 33.23 27.46
C SER A 28 19.97 32.97 26.17
N ASP A 29 20.06 31.69 25.74
CA ASP A 29 20.72 31.26 24.52
C ASP A 29 20.19 29.88 24.10
N ILE A 30 20.36 29.51 22.81
CA ILE A 30 20.03 28.20 22.26
C ILE A 30 21.27 27.62 21.60
N ARG A 31 21.74 26.49 22.14
CA ARG A 31 22.86 25.74 21.60
C ARG A 31 22.41 24.48 20.91
N VAL A 32 22.84 24.31 19.64
CA VAL A 32 22.53 23.11 18.84
C VAL A 32 23.81 22.31 18.63
N GLU A 33 23.73 21.01 18.94
CA GLU A 33 24.83 20.07 18.83
C GLU A 33 24.46 18.88 17.94
N GLY A 34 25.43 18.28 17.23
CA GLY A 34 25.23 17.09 16.39
C GLY A 34 24.89 17.40 14.94
N LEU A 35 24.86 18.68 14.54
CA LEU A 35 24.64 19.08 13.14
C LEU A 35 25.84 18.67 12.27
N GLN A 36 25.57 18.19 11.08
CA GLN A 36 26.57 17.82 10.06
C GLN A 36 26.30 18.52 8.73
N ARG A 37 25.09 18.47 8.25
CA ARG A 37 24.67 18.94 6.94
C ARG A 37 23.61 20.06 7.04
N ILE A 38 22.78 19.99 8.06
CA ILE A 38 21.71 20.93 8.32
C ILE A 38 22.27 22.16 9.01
N SER A 39 21.85 23.37 8.60
CA SER A 39 22.27 24.61 9.24
C SER A 39 21.58 24.80 10.60
N ALA A 40 22.28 25.41 11.55
CA ALA A 40 21.66 25.81 12.83
C ALA A 40 20.45 26.74 12.62
N GLY A 41 20.49 27.60 11.60
CA GLY A 41 19.37 28.48 11.25
C GLY A 41 18.10 27.72 10.89
N SER A 42 18.22 26.59 10.19
CA SER A 42 17.07 25.71 9.87
C SER A 42 16.46 25.09 11.13
N VAL A 43 17.31 24.73 12.11
CA VAL A 43 16.84 24.23 13.40
C VAL A 43 16.10 25.33 14.16
N PHE A 44 16.68 26.54 14.25
CA PHE A 44 16.04 27.68 14.92
C PHE A 44 14.70 28.06 14.28
N ALA A 45 14.60 28.05 12.95
CA ALA A 45 13.35 28.33 12.24
C ALA A 45 12.25 27.30 12.51
N SER A 46 12.63 26.09 12.92
CA SER A 46 11.69 24.99 13.22
C SER A 46 11.32 24.92 14.71
N LEU A 47 11.98 25.67 15.57
CA LEU A 47 11.67 25.72 17.00
C LEU A 47 10.49 26.70 17.25
N PRO A 48 9.47 26.30 18.04
CA PRO A 48 8.38 27.19 18.44
C PRO A 48 8.75 28.16 19.57
N VAL A 49 10.01 28.13 20.02
CA VAL A 49 10.53 28.96 21.11
C VAL A 49 11.83 29.62 20.70
N GLY A 50 12.12 30.81 21.24
CA GLY A 50 13.31 31.62 20.95
C GLY A 50 14.00 32.12 22.20
N VAL A 51 15.13 32.83 22.00
CA VAL A 51 15.86 33.53 23.06
C VAL A 51 14.95 34.65 23.62
N GLY A 52 14.81 34.68 24.95
CA GLY A 52 13.92 35.62 25.66
C GLY A 52 12.58 34.99 26.04
N ASP A 53 12.25 33.81 25.58
CA ASP A 53 11.02 33.11 25.97
C ASP A 53 11.11 32.40 27.31
N MET A 54 10.01 32.38 28.05
CA MET A 54 9.85 31.55 29.22
C MET A 54 9.35 30.17 28.77
N VAL A 55 10.09 29.11 29.08
CA VAL A 55 9.74 27.75 28.67
C VAL A 55 9.51 26.83 29.83
N ASP A 56 8.56 25.95 29.66
CA ASP A 56 8.23 24.83 30.54
C ASP A 56 8.49 23.49 29.83
N GLU A 57 8.24 22.38 30.51
CA GLU A 57 8.40 21.06 29.94
C GLU A 57 7.47 20.80 28.74
N TYR A 58 6.32 21.44 28.67
CA TYR A 58 5.40 21.33 27.53
C TYR A 58 6.00 21.97 26.26
N ALA A 59 6.58 23.17 26.40
CA ALA A 59 7.24 23.88 25.32
C ALA A 59 8.49 23.11 24.81
N ILE A 60 9.25 22.47 25.72
CA ILE A 60 10.38 21.60 25.36
C ILE A 60 9.87 20.41 24.53
N ARG A 61 8.81 19.73 24.98
CA ARG A 61 8.22 18.61 24.22
C ARG A 61 7.64 19.05 22.87
N ALA A 62 7.04 20.25 22.81
CA ALA A 62 6.54 20.82 21.57
C ALA A 62 7.68 21.11 20.58
N SER A 63 8.82 21.61 21.10
CA SER A 63 10.03 21.88 20.33
C SER A 63 10.60 20.58 19.73
N ALA A 64 10.69 19.52 20.51
CA ALA A 64 11.14 18.21 20.04
C ALA A 64 10.22 17.66 18.94
N ARG A 65 8.89 17.76 19.11
CA ARG A 65 7.92 17.32 18.10
C ARG A 65 8.03 18.12 16.81
N SER A 66 8.20 19.46 16.91
CA SER A 66 8.36 20.33 15.75
C SER A 66 9.59 19.97 14.94
N LEU A 67 10.72 19.78 15.60
CA LEU A 67 11.95 19.36 14.93
C LEU A 67 11.81 17.95 14.32
N PHE A 68 11.19 17.03 15.03
CA PHE A 68 10.97 15.66 14.52
C PHE A 68 10.06 15.64 13.30
N ALA A 69 9.06 16.51 13.27
CA ALA A 69 8.13 16.66 12.13
C ALA A 69 8.81 17.14 10.85
N THR A 70 10.01 17.73 10.93
CA THR A 70 10.79 18.11 9.74
C THR A 70 11.30 16.88 8.95
N GLY A 71 11.31 15.70 9.58
CA GLY A 71 11.81 14.46 8.97
C GLY A 71 13.33 14.34 8.85
N ASN A 72 14.07 15.33 9.30
CA ASN A 72 15.53 15.44 9.10
C ASN A 72 16.36 14.74 10.17
N PHE A 73 15.78 14.35 11.29
CA PHE A 73 16.49 13.84 12.46
C PHE A 73 16.00 12.45 12.84
N ASP A 74 16.96 11.59 13.24
CA ASP A 74 16.70 10.26 13.80
C ASP A 74 16.49 10.33 15.31
N ASP A 75 17.26 11.20 16.00
CA ASP A 75 17.14 11.42 17.44
C ASP A 75 17.20 12.91 17.75
N ILE A 76 16.41 13.34 18.73
CA ILE A 76 16.35 14.72 19.21
C ILE A 76 16.24 14.67 20.72
N ARG A 77 17.23 15.28 21.38
CA ARG A 77 17.23 15.46 22.84
C ARG A 77 17.30 16.93 23.15
N ILE A 78 16.36 17.43 23.90
CA ILE A 78 16.32 18.82 24.32
C ILE A 78 16.46 18.85 25.83
N GLY A 79 17.46 19.57 26.30
CA GLY A 79 17.77 19.71 27.70
C GLY A 79 18.02 21.17 28.08
N ARG A 80 18.30 21.40 29.35
CA ARG A 80 18.64 22.69 29.93
C ARG A 80 20.02 22.64 30.54
N ASP A 81 20.83 23.65 30.24
CA ASP A 81 22.10 23.94 30.91
C ASP A 81 22.05 25.37 31.46
N ALA A 82 21.78 25.51 32.76
CA ALA A 82 21.44 26.79 33.41
C ALA A 82 20.25 27.47 32.69
N ASN A 83 20.46 28.56 31.95
CA ASN A 83 19.47 29.29 31.15
C ASN A 83 19.64 29.08 29.63
N VAL A 84 20.47 28.11 29.22
CA VAL A 84 20.70 27.77 27.84
C VAL A 84 19.81 26.57 27.49
N LEU A 85 19.04 26.66 26.41
CA LEU A 85 18.34 25.53 25.81
C LEU A 85 19.32 24.75 24.94
N VAL A 86 19.63 23.51 25.32
CA VAL A 86 20.54 22.64 24.58
C VAL A 86 19.74 21.66 23.74
N VAL A 87 19.91 21.73 22.42
CA VAL A 87 19.27 20.85 21.43
C VAL A 87 20.33 19.95 20.84
N VAL A 88 20.32 18.67 21.20
CA VAL A 88 21.22 17.66 20.64
C VAL A 88 20.44 16.86 19.61
N VAL A 89 20.95 16.82 18.39
CA VAL A 89 20.31 16.13 17.26
C VAL A 89 21.23 15.09 16.63
N ALA A 90 20.64 14.02 16.13
CA ALA A 90 21.26 13.10 15.20
C ALA A 90 20.58 13.25 13.84
N GLU A 91 21.30 13.76 12.85
CA GLU A 91 20.75 13.93 11.50
C GLU A 91 20.56 12.59 10.81
N ARG A 92 19.43 12.42 10.11
CA ARG A 92 19.23 11.29 9.20
C ARG A 92 20.24 11.37 8.05
N PRO A 93 20.80 10.23 7.61
CA PRO A 93 21.69 10.23 6.47
C PRO A 93 20.94 10.59 5.19
N SER A 94 21.67 11.08 4.19
CA SER A 94 21.14 11.23 2.83
C SER A 94 21.53 10.03 1.97
N ILE A 95 20.69 9.72 1.01
CA ILE A 95 20.94 8.65 0.04
C ILE A 95 21.99 9.14 -0.94
N SER A 96 23.10 8.41 -1.06
CA SER A 96 24.18 8.67 -2.02
C SER A 96 23.96 7.91 -3.33
N GLU A 97 23.46 6.69 -3.22
CA GLU A 97 23.31 5.75 -4.33
C GLU A 97 22.17 4.76 -4.04
N ILE A 98 21.49 4.30 -5.09
CA ILE A 98 20.52 3.21 -5.03
C ILE A 98 20.85 2.26 -6.17
N ASN A 99 21.21 1.03 -5.81
CA ASN A 99 21.50 -0.06 -6.73
C ASN A 99 20.38 -1.08 -6.67
N ILE A 100 19.92 -1.54 -7.83
CA ILE A 100 18.89 -2.58 -7.95
C ILE A 100 19.43 -3.65 -8.88
N ASP A 101 19.48 -4.87 -8.39
CA ASP A 101 19.96 -6.02 -9.13
C ASP A 101 18.91 -7.16 -9.13
N GLY A 102 18.98 -8.03 -10.16
CA GLY A 102 18.15 -9.25 -10.25
C GLY A 102 16.77 -9.05 -10.87
N ASN A 103 16.29 -7.82 -11.00
CA ASN A 103 15.02 -7.51 -11.64
C ASN A 103 15.09 -7.68 -13.17
N LYS A 104 14.17 -8.45 -13.74
CA LYS A 104 14.04 -8.71 -15.19
C LYS A 104 12.64 -8.46 -15.71
N ALA A 105 11.63 -8.76 -14.89
CA ALA A 105 10.22 -8.60 -15.23
C ALA A 105 9.75 -7.14 -15.13
N ILE A 106 10.40 -6.37 -14.27
CA ILE A 106 10.14 -4.94 -14.11
C ILE A 106 11.43 -4.19 -14.44
N GLU A 107 11.38 -3.26 -15.37
CA GLU A 107 12.53 -2.45 -15.78
C GLU A 107 13.10 -1.63 -14.60
N THR A 108 14.43 -1.57 -14.49
CA THR A 108 15.10 -0.87 -13.38
C THR A 108 14.70 0.61 -13.33
N GLU A 109 14.53 1.26 -14.47
CA GLU A 109 14.10 2.66 -14.53
C GLU A 109 12.72 2.88 -13.91
N ALA A 110 11.78 1.96 -14.18
CA ALA A 110 10.43 2.00 -13.60
C ALA A 110 10.46 1.82 -12.07
N LEU A 111 11.34 0.94 -11.58
CA LEU A 111 11.55 0.75 -10.13
C LEU A 111 12.14 2.01 -9.49
N LEU A 112 13.16 2.61 -10.10
CA LEU A 112 13.79 3.84 -9.60
C LEU A 112 12.81 5.02 -9.60
N ASP A 113 11.95 5.14 -10.60
CA ASP A 113 10.89 6.17 -10.64
C ASP A 113 9.85 5.94 -9.54
N GLY A 114 9.46 4.71 -9.29
CA GLY A 114 8.58 4.35 -8.17
C GLY A 114 9.20 4.70 -6.80
N LEU A 115 10.47 4.37 -6.60
CA LEU A 115 11.24 4.73 -5.41
C LEU A 115 11.29 6.25 -5.23
N LYS A 116 11.61 6.99 -6.29
CA LYS A 116 11.66 8.45 -6.29
C LYS A 116 10.30 9.08 -5.96
N GLY A 117 9.22 8.54 -6.51
CA GLY A 117 7.85 8.98 -6.20
C GLY A 117 7.49 8.81 -4.72
N SER A 118 8.11 7.84 -4.03
CA SER A 118 7.94 7.58 -2.59
C SER A 118 8.93 8.33 -1.70
N GLY A 119 9.81 9.18 -2.28
CA GLY A 119 10.81 9.93 -1.52
C GLY A 119 12.16 9.22 -1.32
N LEU A 120 12.36 8.07 -1.95
CA LEU A 120 13.66 7.37 -1.99
C LEU A 120 14.40 7.73 -3.28
N ALA A 121 15.24 8.76 -3.23
CA ALA A 121 16.07 9.16 -4.36
C ALA A 121 17.44 9.66 -3.87
N VAL A 122 18.41 9.60 -4.75
CA VAL A 122 19.74 10.14 -4.49
C VAL A 122 19.65 11.61 -4.06
N GLY A 123 20.31 11.97 -2.96
CA GLY A 123 20.28 13.28 -2.35
C GLY A 123 19.13 13.51 -1.34
N GLN A 124 18.13 12.66 -1.31
CA GLN A 124 17.03 12.74 -0.33
C GLN A 124 17.45 12.18 1.03
N VAL A 125 16.72 12.56 2.07
CA VAL A 125 16.91 12.04 3.42
C VAL A 125 16.41 10.59 3.47
N PHE A 126 17.26 9.70 3.93
CA PHE A 126 16.90 8.30 4.08
C PHE A 126 15.94 8.09 5.26
N GLN A 127 14.86 7.38 5.01
CA GLN A 127 13.93 6.93 6.03
C GLN A 127 13.72 5.41 5.88
N ARG A 128 14.09 4.66 6.92
CA ARG A 128 13.99 3.19 6.91
C ARG A 128 12.57 2.71 6.66
N SER A 129 11.58 3.35 7.28
CA SER A 129 10.16 3.00 7.10
C SER A 129 9.67 3.14 5.65
N THR A 130 10.22 4.12 4.90
CA THR A 130 9.91 4.29 3.48
C THR A 130 10.51 3.16 2.65
N LEU A 131 11.75 2.74 2.94
CA LEU A 131 12.38 1.60 2.27
C LEU A 131 11.60 0.29 2.53
N GLU A 132 11.24 0.03 3.78
CA GLU A 132 10.44 -1.15 4.15
C GLU A 132 9.04 -1.14 3.49
N GLY A 133 8.40 0.02 3.41
CA GLY A 133 7.14 0.18 2.69
C GLY A 133 7.27 -0.13 1.20
N MET A 134 8.34 0.36 0.57
CA MET A 134 8.63 0.08 -0.84
C MET A 134 8.97 -1.39 -1.10
N GLN A 135 9.73 -2.03 -0.22
CA GLN A 135 10.00 -3.46 -0.29
C GLN A 135 8.69 -4.28 -0.29
N MET A 136 7.76 -3.97 0.60
CA MET A 136 6.45 -4.62 0.64
C MET A 136 5.62 -4.35 -0.63
N GLU A 137 5.70 -3.16 -1.19
CA GLU A 137 4.98 -2.81 -2.41
C GLU A 137 5.53 -3.57 -3.63
N LEU A 138 6.86 -3.62 -3.77
CA LEU A 138 7.52 -4.41 -4.81
C LEU A 138 7.17 -5.90 -4.69
N GLN A 139 7.22 -6.44 -3.47
CA GLN A 139 6.80 -7.82 -3.21
C GLN A 139 5.35 -8.08 -3.68
N ARG A 140 4.44 -7.12 -3.43
CA ARG A 140 3.05 -7.21 -3.87
C ARG A 140 2.92 -7.20 -5.39
N GLN A 141 3.70 -6.36 -6.08
CA GLN A 141 3.70 -6.29 -7.55
C GLN A 141 4.15 -7.61 -8.17
N TYR A 142 5.20 -8.24 -7.65
CA TYR A 142 5.62 -9.56 -8.10
C TYR A 142 4.55 -10.64 -7.85
N VAL A 143 3.91 -10.61 -6.68
CA VAL A 143 2.79 -11.52 -6.37
C VAL A 143 1.62 -11.34 -7.35
N GLN A 144 1.30 -10.11 -7.76
CA GLN A 144 0.24 -9.86 -8.75
C GLN A 144 0.56 -10.44 -10.13
N GLN A 145 1.86 -10.53 -10.46
CA GLN A 145 2.35 -11.21 -11.66
C GLN A 145 2.49 -12.73 -11.51
N GLY A 146 2.00 -13.31 -10.41
CA GLY A 146 2.07 -14.74 -10.13
C GLY A 146 3.42 -15.23 -9.60
N ARG A 147 4.31 -14.33 -9.20
CA ARG A 147 5.64 -14.66 -8.65
C ARG A 147 5.57 -14.72 -7.12
N TYR A 148 4.97 -15.78 -6.61
CA TYR A 148 4.72 -15.95 -5.17
C TYR A 148 5.96 -16.27 -4.35
N ASP A 149 7.02 -16.74 -4.97
CA ASP A 149 8.31 -17.05 -4.36
C ASP A 149 9.34 -15.92 -4.53
N ALA A 150 8.95 -14.80 -5.16
CA ALA A 150 9.82 -13.63 -5.25
C ALA A 150 10.26 -13.15 -3.86
N SER A 151 11.52 -12.77 -3.72
CA SER A 151 12.06 -12.12 -2.52
C SER A 151 12.80 -10.84 -2.90
N ILE A 152 12.75 -9.87 -1.99
CA ILE A 152 13.42 -8.58 -2.15
C ILE A 152 14.22 -8.34 -0.88
N ASP A 153 15.52 -8.38 -1.01
CA ASP A 153 16.42 -8.13 0.09
C ASP A 153 17.01 -6.72 -0.05
N THR A 154 17.04 -5.98 1.07
CA THR A 154 17.54 -4.61 1.09
C THR A 154 18.66 -4.46 2.08
N GLU A 155 19.78 -3.91 1.63
CA GLU A 155 20.94 -3.59 2.47
C GLU A 155 21.19 -2.08 2.44
N VAL A 156 21.42 -1.50 3.63
CA VAL A 156 21.75 -0.08 3.78
C VAL A 156 23.15 0.04 4.30
N LEU A 157 24.05 0.53 3.48
CA LEU A 157 25.49 0.66 3.75
C LEU A 157 25.81 2.09 4.18
N PRO A 158 26.32 2.29 5.41
CA PRO A 158 26.79 3.61 5.86
C PRO A 158 27.98 4.11 5.04
N GLU A 159 27.94 5.37 4.65
CA GLU A 159 29.01 6.06 3.94
C GLU A 159 29.52 7.31 4.69
N PRO A 160 30.71 7.81 4.35
CA PRO A 160 31.22 9.06 4.90
C PRO A 160 30.31 10.26 4.69
N ARG A 161 30.35 11.25 5.57
CA ARG A 161 29.59 12.50 5.54
C ARG A 161 28.08 12.29 5.74
N ASN A 162 27.71 11.37 6.62
CA ASN A 162 26.32 11.05 6.97
C ASN A 162 25.49 10.72 5.73
N ARG A 163 25.97 9.75 4.92
CA ARG A 163 25.27 9.22 3.74
C ARG A 163 25.06 7.73 3.87
N VAL A 164 24.20 7.21 3.05
CA VAL A 164 23.97 5.78 2.88
C VAL A 164 23.84 5.42 1.40
N ALA A 165 24.41 4.28 1.01
CA ALA A 165 24.08 3.58 -0.21
C ALA A 165 23.02 2.52 0.10
N ILE A 166 22.08 2.30 -0.82
CA ILE A 166 21.01 1.30 -0.71
C ILE A 166 21.20 0.29 -1.83
N ASN A 167 21.36 -0.97 -1.46
CA ASN A 167 21.35 -2.08 -2.39
C ASN A 167 20.03 -2.83 -2.24
N ILE A 168 19.38 -3.13 -3.36
CA ILE A 168 18.12 -3.85 -3.46
C ILE A 168 18.37 -5.05 -4.36
N ASP A 169 18.44 -6.23 -3.77
CA ASP A 169 18.59 -7.50 -4.48
C ASP A 169 17.23 -8.15 -4.66
N VAL A 170 16.85 -8.40 -5.92
CA VAL A 170 15.56 -8.97 -6.30
C VAL A 170 15.77 -10.39 -6.81
N ASP A 171 15.24 -11.36 -6.09
CA ASP A 171 15.02 -12.70 -6.64
C ASP A 171 13.55 -12.81 -7.06
N GLU A 172 13.31 -12.74 -8.36
CA GLU A 172 11.95 -12.75 -8.89
C GLU A 172 11.28 -14.11 -8.80
N GLY A 173 12.03 -15.17 -8.52
CA GLY A 173 11.51 -16.52 -8.52
C GLY A 173 10.91 -16.93 -9.87
N THR A 174 9.90 -17.80 -9.82
CA THR A 174 9.20 -18.31 -11.00
C THR A 174 7.74 -17.88 -10.99
N VAL A 175 7.17 -17.66 -12.19
CA VAL A 175 5.71 -17.43 -12.31
C VAL A 175 5.00 -18.74 -12.04
N ALA A 176 4.05 -18.74 -11.12
CA ALA A 176 3.27 -19.92 -10.77
C ALA A 176 2.39 -20.37 -11.96
N ALA A 177 2.35 -21.67 -12.20
CA ALA A 177 1.57 -22.27 -13.27
C ALA A 177 0.15 -22.61 -12.78
N ILE A 178 -0.84 -22.40 -13.64
CA ILE A 178 -2.23 -22.71 -13.34
C ILE A 178 -2.45 -24.22 -13.48
N LYS A 179 -2.78 -24.86 -12.36
CA LYS A 179 -3.04 -26.30 -12.32
C LYS A 179 -4.48 -26.63 -12.61
N HIS A 180 -5.42 -25.85 -12.09
CA HIS A 180 -6.85 -25.98 -12.32
C HIS A 180 -7.52 -24.60 -12.34
N ILE A 181 -8.47 -24.47 -13.27
CA ILE A 181 -9.48 -23.42 -13.29
C ILE A 181 -10.81 -24.16 -13.09
N ASN A 182 -11.58 -23.77 -12.10
CA ASN A 182 -12.83 -24.43 -11.74
C ASN A 182 -13.92 -23.37 -11.66
N VAL A 183 -14.94 -23.52 -12.50
CA VAL A 183 -16.17 -22.72 -12.43
C VAL A 183 -17.21 -23.56 -11.73
N VAL A 184 -17.84 -23.03 -10.69
CA VAL A 184 -18.84 -23.73 -9.87
C VAL A 184 -20.16 -23.01 -9.95
N GLY A 185 -21.21 -23.73 -10.26
CA GLY A 185 -22.57 -23.21 -10.43
C GLY A 185 -22.98 -23.02 -11.90
N ASN A 186 -22.15 -23.51 -12.83
CA ASN A 186 -22.44 -23.57 -14.27
C ASN A 186 -23.28 -24.83 -14.57
N GLU A 187 -24.59 -24.66 -14.66
CA GLU A 187 -25.52 -25.72 -15.03
C GLU A 187 -25.92 -25.66 -16.51
N ILE A 188 -25.81 -24.49 -17.13
CA ILE A 188 -26.28 -24.19 -18.49
C ILE A 188 -25.21 -24.43 -19.54
N PHE A 189 -23.98 -24.03 -19.25
CA PHE A 189 -22.83 -24.24 -20.13
C PHE A 189 -21.85 -25.22 -19.48
N VAL A 190 -21.32 -26.14 -20.28
CA VAL A 190 -20.34 -27.14 -19.80
C VAL A 190 -18.96 -26.51 -19.62
N ASP A 191 -18.13 -27.14 -18.81
CA ASP A 191 -16.78 -26.63 -18.48
C ASP A 191 -15.93 -26.36 -19.73
N GLU A 192 -16.05 -27.25 -20.75
CA GLU A 192 -15.32 -27.10 -22.01
C GLU A 192 -15.66 -25.80 -22.75
N ASP A 193 -16.94 -25.39 -22.77
CA ASP A 193 -17.37 -24.14 -23.40
C ASP A 193 -16.80 -22.91 -22.67
N LEU A 194 -16.69 -23.01 -21.34
CA LEU A 194 -16.18 -21.93 -20.48
C LEU A 194 -14.65 -21.85 -20.52
N ASP A 195 -13.98 -23.00 -20.56
CA ASP A 195 -12.52 -23.07 -20.70
C ASP A 195 -12.05 -22.44 -22.03
N ASP A 196 -12.85 -22.56 -23.09
CA ASP A 196 -12.46 -22.04 -24.40
C ASP A 196 -12.42 -20.51 -24.44
N ILE A 197 -13.25 -19.82 -23.63
CA ILE A 197 -13.32 -18.35 -23.62
C ILE A 197 -12.24 -17.69 -22.77
N PHE A 198 -11.55 -18.43 -21.87
CA PHE A 198 -10.50 -17.88 -21.02
C PHE A 198 -9.19 -17.73 -21.78
N GLU A 199 -8.47 -16.63 -21.51
CA GLU A 199 -7.06 -16.47 -21.95
C GLU A 199 -6.14 -17.38 -21.14
N LEU A 200 -6.38 -17.47 -19.81
CA LEU A 200 -5.65 -18.34 -18.92
C LEU A 200 -6.06 -19.79 -19.16
N LYS A 201 -5.06 -20.65 -19.29
CA LYS A 201 -5.25 -22.09 -19.49
C LYS A 201 -4.60 -22.90 -18.37
N THR A 202 -5.08 -24.10 -18.17
CA THR A 202 -4.39 -25.09 -17.31
C THR A 202 -3.11 -25.57 -17.97
N THR A 203 -2.10 -25.91 -17.16
CA THR A 203 -0.82 -26.41 -17.66
C THR A 203 -1.00 -27.62 -18.56
N GLY A 204 -0.65 -27.48 -19.83
CA GLY A 204 -0.69 -28.53 -20.87
C GLY A 204 0.66 -28.70 -21.55
N TRP A 205 0.73 -29.63 -22.50
CA TRP A 205 1.98 -29.91 -23.24
C TRP A 205 2.41 -28.76 -24.17
N LEU A 206 1.47 -27.90 -24.59
CA LEU A 206 1.73 -26.72 -25.43
C LEU A 206 2.06 -25.48 -24.60
N SER A 207 1.73 -25.45 -23.32
CA SER A 207 1.93 -24.26 -22.44
C SER A 207 3.38 -23.83 -22.34
N PHE A 208 4.32 -24.73 -22.61
CA PHE A 208 5.74 -24.40 -22.70
C PHE A 208 6.05 -23.37 -23.82
N PHE A 209 5.23 -23.34 -24.87
CA PHE A 209 5.41 -22.40 -26.00
C PHE A 209 4.49 -21.16 -25.87
N THR A 210 3.28 -21.33 -25.34
CA THR A 210 2.24 -20.29 -25.29
C THR A 210 2.32 -19.43 -24.03
N ASN A 211 2.86 -19.96 -22.92
CA ASN A 211 2.86 -19.35 -21.58
C ASN A 211 1.47 -18.94 -21.08
N ASP A 212 0.41 -19.54 -21.62
CA ASP A 212 -0.99 -19.29 -21.25
C ASP A 212 -1.34 -19.89 -19.89
N ASP A 213 -0.52 -20.82 -19.39
CA ASP A 213 -0.61 -21.41 -18.05
C ASP A 213 0.03 -20.53 -16.95
N LYS A 214 0.63 -19.40 -17.30
CA LYS A 214 1.26 -18.52 -16.31
C LYS A 214 0.22 -17.60 -15.65
N TYR A 215 0.08 -17.75 -14.33
CA TYR A 215 -0.88 -16.95 -13.60
C TYR A 215 -0.54 -15.44 -13.64
N SER A 216 -1.54 -14.64 -13.90
CA SER A 216 -1.52 -13.19 -13.74
C SER A 216 -2.88 -12.75 -13.21
N LYS A 217 -2.87 -11.89 -12.19
CA LYS A 217 -4.11 -11.34 -11.64
C LYS A 217 -4.86 -10.50 -12.67
N GLU A 218 -4.15 -9.77 -13.52
CA GLU A 218 -4.73 -8.94 -14.57
C GLU A 218 -5.48 -9.80 -15.60
N LYS A 219 -4.85 -10.87 -16.10
CA LYS A 219 -5.49 -11.81 -17.02
C LYS A 219 -6.69 -12.48 -16.40
N LEU A 220 -6.61 -12.93 -15.14
CA LEU A 220 -7.76 -13.48 -14.44
C LEU A 220 -8.92 -12.49 -14.37
N THR A 221 -8.65 -11.22 -14.11
CA THR A 221 -9.71 -10.19 -14.11
C THR A 221 -10.35 -10.06 -15.48
N GLY A 222 -9.57 -10.03 -16.56
CA GLY A 222 -10.08 -10.02 -17.94
C GLY A 222 -10.90 -11.27 -18.28
N ASP A 223 -10.47 -12.44 -17.85
CA ASP A 223 -11.21 -13.69 -18.05
C ASP A 223 -12.56 -13.69 -17.32
N LEU A 224 -12.62 -13.16 -16.10
CA LEU A 224 -13.87 -13.03 -15.35
C LEU A 224 -14.83 -12.01 -15.99
N GLU A 225 -14.31 -10.94 -16.58
CA GLU A 225 -15.11 -10.00 -17.37
C GLU A 225 -15.62 -10.65 -18.66
N THR A 226 -14.79 -11.45 -19.34
CA THR A 226 -15.17 -12.23 -20.52
C THR A 226 -16.25 -13.24 -20.19
N LEU A 227 -16.13 -13.96 -19.06
CA LEU A 227 -17.15 -14.87 -18.57
C LEU A 227 -18.48 -14.15 -18.33
N THR A 228 -18.45 -12.98 -17.71
CA THR A 228 -19.63 -12.16 -17.46
C THR A 228 -20.30 -11.76 -18.79
N SER A 229 -19.51 -11.28 -19.75
CA SER A 229 -20.02 -10.90 -21.08
C SER A 229 -20.60 -12.10 -21.83
N TYR A 230 -19.95 -13.27 -21.75
CA TYR A 230 -20.41 -14.50 -22.39
C TYR A 230 -21.82 -14.90 -21.98
N TYR A 231 -22.14 -14.81 -20.69
CA TYR A 231 -23.47 -15.09 -20.18
C TYR A 231 -24.48 -13.98 -20.54
N MET A 232 -24.11 -12.71 -20.37
CA MET A 232 -25.00 -11.57 -20.67
C MET A 232 -25.37 -11.50 -22.14
N ASP A 233 -24.46 -11.75 -23.07
CA ASP A 233 -24.70 -11.77 -24.52
C ASP A 233 -25.67 -12.88 -24.95
N ARG A 234 -25.81 -13.92 -24.11
CA ARG A 234 -26.75 -15.05 -24.33
C ARG A 234 -28.07 -14.88 -23.62
N GLY A 235 -28.28 -13.70 -23.00
CA GLY A 235 -29.53 -13.32 -22.36
C GLY A 235 -29.61 -13.59 -20.85
N TYR A 236 -28.52 -14.02 -20.21
CA TYR A 236 -28.47 -14.24 -18.76
C TYR A 236 -28.11 -12.95 -18.04
N LEU A 237 -29.03 -11.97 -18.05
CA LEU A 237 -28.80 -10.62 -17.55
C LEU A 237 -28.62 -10.53 -16.02
N GLN A 238 -28.96 -11.58 -15.29
CA GLN A 238 -28.77 -11.69 -13.84
C GLN A 238 -27.52 -12.49 -13.46
N PHE A 239 -26.70 -12.85 -14.45
CA PHE A 239 -25.44 -13.52 -14.19
C PHE A 239 -24.56 -12.69 -13.24
N ARG A 240 -23.94 -13.35 -12.31
CA ARG A 240 -22.95 -12.74 -11.40
C ARG A 240 -21.93 -13.76 -10.95
N ILE A 241 -20.74 -13.26 -10.66
CA ILE A 241 -19.70 -14.01 -9.99
C ILE A 241 -19.82 -13.72 -8.50
N ASP A 242 -20.19 -14.74 -7.73
CA ASP A 242 -20.43 -14.61 -6.29
C ASP A 242 -19.11 -14.51 -5.51
N SER A 243 -18.10 -15.25 -5.92
CA SER A 243 -16.75 -15.18 -5.35
C SER A 243 -15.70 -15.78 -6.28
N THR A 244 -14.49 -15.29 -6.17
CA THR A 244 -13.31 -15.86 -6.84
C THR A 244 -12.24 -16.16 -5.78
N GLN A 245 -11.73 -17.39 -5.79
CA GLN A 245 -10.68 -17.84 -4.91
C GLN A 245 -9.46 -18.26 -5.72
N VAL A 246 -8.29 -17.79 -5.28
CA VAL A 246 -6.99 -18.18 -5.84
C VAL A 246 -6.19 -18.82 -4.72
N SER A 247 -5.92 -20.10 -4.84
CA SER A 247 -5.13 -20.88 -3.88
C SER A 247 -3.77 -21.21 -4.46
N VAL A 248 -2.73 -21.00 -3.68
CA VAL A 248 -1.34 -21.24 -4.07
C VAL A 248 -0.83 -22.49 -3.36
N SER A 249 -0.15 -23.35 -4.09
CA SER A 249 0.49 -24.55 -3.52
C SER A 249 1.57 -24.17 -2.50
N PRO A 250 1.89 -25.05 -1.53
CA PRO A 250 2.93 -24.79 -0.53
C PRO A 250 4.32 -24.49 -1.11
N ASN A 251 4.64 -25.04 -2.28
CA ASN A 251 5.90 -24.77 -3.01
C ASN A 251 5.86 -23.48 -3.83
N LYS A 252 4.72 -22.74 -3.81
CA LYS A 252 4.49 -21.47 -4.50
C LYS A 252 4.59 -21.51 -6.04
N LYS A 253 4.56 -22.70 -6.63
CA LYS A 253 4.76 -22.90 -8.08
C LYS A 253 3.47 -23.22 -8.84
N GLU A 254 2.39 -23.54 -8.13
CA GLU A 254 1.11 -23.91 -8.73
C GLU A 254 -0.02 -23.08 -8.14
N VAL A 255 -0.98 -22.74 -9.00
CA VAL A 255 -2.18 -21.99 -8.65
C VAL A 255 -3.42 -22.77 -9.02
N TYR A 256 -4.41 -22.69 -8.15
CA TYR A 256 -5.76 -23.26 -8.30
C TYR A 256 -6.75 -22.12 -8.24
N ILE A 257 -7.55 -21.96 -9.27
CA ILE A 257 -8.56 -20.88 -9.38
C ILE A 257 -9.93 -21.51 -9.26
N THR A 258 -10.80 -20.93 -8.44
CA THR A 258 -12.21 -21.32 -8.34
C THR A 258 -13.07 -20.06 -8.42
N ALA A 259 -13.96 -20.01 -9.40
CA ALA A 259 -14.97 -18.98 -9.57
C ALA A 259 -16.34 -19.56 -9.25
N ASN A 260 -17.01 -19.07 -8.20
CA ASN A 260 -18.39 -19.44 -7.88
C ASN A 260 -19.31 -18.44 -8.58
N ILE A 261 -20.25 -18.96 -9.36
CA ILE A 261 -21.17 -18.15 -10.17
C ILE A 261 -22.62 -18.45 -9.86
N SER A 262 -23.49 -17.50 -10.21
CA SER A 262 -24.92 -17.68 -10.29
C SER A 262 -25.37 -17.24 -11.67
N GLU A 263 -25.93 -18.16 -12.46
CA GLU A 263 -26.27 -17.91 -13.87
C GLU A 263 -27.52 -17.05 -14.06
N GLY A 264 -28.51 -17.21 -13.17
CA GLY A 264 -29.80 -16.53 -13.26
C GLY A 264 -30.70 -17.10 -14.36
N GLU A 265 -31.81 -16.41 -14.62
CA GLU A 265 -32.78 -16.83 -15.66
C GLU A 265 -32.41 -16.19 -17.01
N LYS A 266 -32.77 -16.88 -18.10
CA LYS A 266 -32.61 -16.36 -19.44
C LYS A 266 -33.72 -15.37 -19.79
N PHE A 267 -33.32 -14.15 -20.13
CA PHE A 267 -34.22 -13.10 -20.61
C PHE A 267 -34.31 -13.12 -22.14
N THR A 268 -35.51 -12.85 -22.66
CA THR A 268 -35.77 -12.65 -24.08
C THR A 268 -36.45 -11.32 -24.29
N ILE A 269 -36.14 -10.64 -25.40
CA ILE A 269 -36.78 -9.36 -25.75
C ILE A 269 -38.20 -9.66 -26.17
N SER A 270 -39.19 -9.11 -25.47
CA SER A 270 -40.62 -9.28 -25.80
C SER A 270 -41.13 -8.29 -26.84
N SER A 271 -40.64 -7.05 -26.82
CA SER A 271 -40.98 -6.01 -27.81
C SER A 271 -39.85 -4.96 -27.88
N VAL A 272 -39.73 -4.31 -29.01
CA VAL A 272 -38.89 -3.14 -29.22
C VAL A 272 -39.75 -2.02 -29.79
N ASP A 273 -40.01 -0.99 -28.99
CA ASP A 273 -40.78 0.18 -29.42
C ASP A 273 -39.83 1.35 -29.70
N LEU A 274 -39.90 1.91 -30.92
CA LEU A 274 -39.14 3.09 -31.32
C LEU A 274 -40.02 4.33 -31.15
N SER A 275 -39.62 5.29 -30.35
CA SER A 275 -40.34 6.55 -30.15
C SER A 275 -39.42 7.74 -30.46
N GLY A 276 -40.00 8.80 -31.05
CA GLY A 276 -39.31 10.04 -31.41
C GLY A 276 -39.36 10.34 -32.91
N ASP A 277 -38.81 11.48 -33.32
CA ASP A 277 -38.69 11.84 -34.75
C ASP A 277 -37.59 11.00 -35.41
N LEU A 278 -38.01 9.87 -36.00
CA LEU A 278 -37.09 8.97 -36.70
C LEU A 278 -36.77 9.54 -38.08
N VAL A 279 -35.55 10.04 -38.25
CA VAL A 279 -35.01 10.37 -39.59
C VAL A 279 -34.45 9.10 -40.20
N LEU A 280 -35.27 8.44 -41.02
CA LEU A 280 -34.83 7.33 -41.83
C LEU A 280 -33.94 7.88 -42.99
N LEU A 281 -32.66 7.71 -42.91
CA LEU A 281 -31.78 7.80 -44.08
C LEU A 281 -32.03 6.56 -44.94
N VAL A 282 -32.95 6.65 -45.87
CA VAL A 282 -33.12 5.62 -46.93
C VAL A 282 -31.91 5.73 -47.83
N SER A 283 -30.87 4.93 -47.64
CA SER A 283 -29.94 4.62 -48.70
C SER A 283 -30.60 3.60 -49.60
N GLU A 284 -30.84 4.00 -50.85
CA GLU A 284 -31.43 3.17 -51.91
C GLU A 284 -30.56 1.93 -52.20
N ASN A 285 -30.63 0.87 -51.42
CA ASN A 285 -30.11 -0.46 -51.84
C ASN A 285 -30.19 -1.60 -50.82
N TYR A 286 -31.16 -1.61 -49.88
CA TYR A 286 -31.43 -2.83 -49.12
C TYR A 286 -32.92 -3.08 -49.05
N PHE A 287 -33.45 -3.93 -50.00
CA PHE A 287 -34.73 -4.60 -49.82
C PHE A 287 -34.52 -5.78 -48.87
N PHE A 288 -35.07 -5.71 -47.70
CA PHE A 288 -35.31 -6.90 -46.92
C PHE A 288 -36.63 -7.51 -47.39
N GLU A 289 -36.56 -8.59 -48.18
CA GLU A 289 -37.70 -9.41 -48.51
C GLU A 289 -38.13 -10.16 -47.26
N HIS A 290 -39.27 -9.81 -46.71
CA HIS A 290 -39.93 -10.53 -45.63
C HIS A 290 -40.69 -11.71 -46.23
N ASP A 291 -40.07 -12.90 -46.29
CA ASP A 291 -40.77 -14.13 -46.57
C ASP A 291 -41.60 -14.53 -45.32
N GLY A 292 -42.89 -14.16 -45.39
CA GLY A 292 -43.89 -14.73 -44.50
C GLY A 292 -44.17 -16.20 -44.83
N LYS A 293 -43.80 -17.05 -43.88
CA LYS A 293 -44.56 -18.27 -43.53
C LYS A 293 -44.20 -18.70 -42.12
#